data_1b2e99dc3f05cbb4007105416b955deb
#
_entry.id   1b2e99dc3f05cbb4007105416b955deb
#
_cell.length_a   1.000
_cell.length_b   1.000
_cell.length_c   1.000
_cell.angle_alpha   90.00
_cell.angle_beta   90.00
_cell.angle_gamma   90.00
#
_symmetry.space_group_name_H-M   'P 1'
#
loop_
_entity.id
_entity.type
_entity.pdbx_description
1 polymer ?
#
loop_
_entity_poly.entity_id
_entity_poly.type
_entity_poly.pdbx_seq_one_letter_code
_entity_poly.pdbx_strand_id
1 'polypeptide(L)'
;MSLKLYRIFSVLMCLMTICDVYGQTYATTKLAKGEGALALLRRFDLEKYSCNISEFYRINQLKTGDPLNLNKEYKLPIKIYKYDNRSIRTTIKIFDLVKAIEVENYNKWLMTSKIKVNYFLNDKLLWIPHHIYNCGNEKQNLPPQVLINKDDKPAAPVKPPISNKSEDEDVEPITTQGKFTSIPLFGANYQNVEMLDERLKGKVFYIKSGHGGPDPGAMVKIDDNICCEDEYAYDVALRLGRKIIQHGGIVHFIVYDPNDGIRDDDFLLCDKDDLHAGKLPIPLNQIKRLRTRVEIINNLYYKYKVKGIKDQRFISIHVDSRSQGLELDAHFYYAEGSKKGLEMATNTQAVFEKKYEEQGNRKYTGTVKSRDLYVVKYSAPPALFVELGNIQNVNDQKRFLKSENRQSLADWLYEGFTK
;
A
#
# COMPACT_ATOMS: atom_id res chain seq x y z
N MET A 1 54.54 -12.69 -72.07
CA MET A 1 54.90 -12.35 -70.69
C MET A 1 53.65 -11.91 -69.98
N SER A 2 53.28 -12.64 -68.90
CA SER A 2 51.98 -12.76 -68.34
C SER A 2 51.61 -11.63 -67.35
N LEU A 3 50.46 -10.97 -67.56
CA LEU A 3 49.86 -10.07 -66.62
C LEU A 3 48.87 -10.91 -65.72
N LYS A 4 49.16 -10.98 -64.44
CA LYS A 4 48.26 -11.56 -63.49
C LYS A 4 47.27 -10.50 -63.01
N LEU A 5 45.97 -10.71 -63.31
CA LEU A 5 44.87 -9.96 -62.75
C LEU A 5 44.65 -10.40 -61.29
N TYR A 6 44.81 -9.45 -60.34
CA TYR A 6 44.31 -9.64 -58.97
C TYR A 6 42.86 -9.16 -58.89
N ARG A 7 41.97 -10.12 -58.69
CA ARG A 7 40.57 -9.84 -58.32
C ARG A 7 40.53 -9.50 -56.83
N ILE A 8 40.18 -8.26 -56.55
CA ILE A 8 39.86 -7.82 -55.17
C ILE A 8 38.43 -8.26 -54.89
N PHE A 9 38.29 -9.28 -54.05
CA PHE A 9 36.99 -9.65 -53.48
C PHE A 9 36.74 -8.70 -52.31
N SER A 10 35.86 -7.71 -52.51
CA SER A 10 35.32 -6.88 -51.47
C SER A 10 34.28 -7.69 -50.69
N VAL A 11 34.66 -8.23 -49.54
CA VAL A 11 33.74 -8.85 -48.60
C VAL A 11 33.03 -7.71 -47.88
N LEU A 12 31.81 -7.39 -48.34
CA LEU A 12 30.88 -6.54 -47.63
C LEU A 12 30.39 -7.30 -46.40
N MET A 13 31.07 -7.10 -45.26
CA MET A 13 30.68 -7.64 -44.00
C MET A 13 29.46 -6.85 -43.51
N CYS A 14 28.27 -7.37 -43.87
CA CYS A 14 27.00 -6.89 -43.34
C CYS A 14 26.99 -7.18 -41.83
N LEU A 15 27.32 -6.18 -41.04
CA LEU A 15 27.08 -6.17 -39.60
C LEU A 15 25.55 -6.19 -39.41
N MET A 16 24.98 -7.40 -39.39
CA MET A 16 23.67 -7.60 -38.80
C MET A 16 23.83 -7.31 -37.28
N THR A 17 23.52 -6.11 -36.91
CA THR A 17 23.15 -5.83 -35.50
C THR A 17 21.96 -6.72 -35.21
N ILE A 18 22.24 -7.82 -34.53
CA ILE A 18 21.21 -8.63 -33.88
C ILE A 18 20.58 -7.69 -32.82
N CYS A 19 19.55 -6.95 -33.23
CA CYS A 19 18.58 -6.42 -32.30
C CYS A 19 17.98 -7.67 -31.65
N ASP A 20 18.41 -7.99 -30.44
CA ASP A 20 17.67 -8.88 -29.55
C ASP A 20 16.28 -8.25 -29.32
N VAL A 21 15.38 -8.49 -30.25
CA VAL A 21 13.95 -8.33 -30.04
C VAL A 21 13.62 -9.37 -28.99
N TYR A 22 13.60 -8.95 -27.74
CA TYR A 22 13.07 -9.75 -26.64
C TYR A 22 11.63 -10.13 -27.01
N GLY A 23 11.46 -11.29 -27.60
CA GLY A 23 10.18 -11.80 -28.07
C GLY A 23 9.25 -12.01 -26.88
N GLN A 24 8.30 -11.11 -26.71
CA GLN A 24 7.19 -11.30 -25.80
C GLN A 24 6.31 -12.40 -26.37
N THR A 25 6.27 -13.56 -25.73
CA THR A 25 5.39 -14.67 -26.10
C THR A 25 4.15 -14.68 -25.23
N TYR A 26 3.00 -15.08 -25.81
CA TYR A 26 1.80 -15.34 -25.01
C TYR A 26 1.93 -16.71 -24.34
N ALA A 27 1.46 -16.81 -23.09
CA ALA A 27 1.25 -18.10 -22.45
C ALA A 27 0.21 -18.88 -23.25
N THR A 28 0.40 -20.19 -23.38
CA THR A 28 -0.52 -21.08 -24.11
C THR A 28 -1.04 -22.19 -23.21
N THR A 29 -2.22 -22.72 -23.52
CA THR A 29 -2.83 -23.83 -22.79
C THR A 29 -3.83 -24.60 -23.67
N LYS A 30 -4.10 -25.85 -23.29
CA LYS A 30 -5.19 -26.65 -23.85
C LYS A 30 -6.44 -26.55 -22.97
N LEU A 31 -7.59 -26.79 -23.56
CA LEU A 31 -8.86 -26.88 -22.86
C LEU A 31 -8.94 -28.14 -21.99
N ALA A 32 -9.57 -28.03 -20.83
CA ALA A 32 -10.09 -29.18 -20.12
C ALA A 32 -11.43 -29.64 -20.74
N LYS A 33 -11.82 -30.91 -20.52
CA LYS A 33 -13.08 -31.44 -21.06
C LYS A 33 -14.27 -30.63 -20.53
N GLY A 34 -15.09 -30.12 -21.45
CA GLY A 34 -16.26 -29.29 -21.11
C GLY A 34 -15.97 -27.83 -20.82
N GLU A 35 -14.73 -27.37 -21.01
CA GLU A 35 -14.32 -26.01 -20.77
C GLU A 35 -14.59 -25.10 -21.99
N GLY A 36 -15.30 -24.00 -21.80
CA GLY A 36 -15.46 -22.93 -22.77
C GLY A 36 -14.50 -21.76 -22.49
N ALA A 37 -14.54 -20.71 -23.31
CA ALA A 37 -13.62 -19.56 -23.19
C ALA A 37 -13.61 -18.91 -21.81
N LEU A 38 -14.78 -18.65 -21.21
CA LEU A 38 -14.86 -18.03 -19.88
C LEU A 38 -14.34 -18.96 -18.78
N ALA A 39 -14.61 -20.26 -18.85
CA ALA A 39 -14.10 -21.24 -17.89
C ALA A 39 -12.57 -21.36 -18.00
N LEU A 40 -12.04 -21.37 -19.23
CA LEU A 40 -10.59 -21.30 -19.48
C LEU A 40 -9.96 -20.05 -18.84
N LEU A 41 -10.54 -18.88 -19.11
CA LEU A 41 -10.03 -17.62 -18.55
C LEU A 41 -10.14 -17.58 -17.02
N ARG A 42 -11.20 -18.16 -16.44
CA ARG A 42 -11.38 -18.30 -14.96
C ARG A 42 -10.27 -19.15 -14.35
N ARG A 43 -9.86 -20.21 -14.98
CA ARG A 43 -8.75 -21.07 -14.52
C ARG A 43 -7.45 -20.30 -14.33
N PHE A 44 -7.28 -19.17 -15.05
CA PHE A 44 -6.13 -18.28 -14.96
C PHE A 44 -6.44 -16.92 -14.30
N ASP A 45 -7.58 -16.79 -13.61
CA ASP A 45 -8.05 -15.56 -12.94
C ASP A 45 -8.14 -14.33 -13.86
N LEU A 46 -8.56 -14.55 -15.12
CA LEU A 46 -8.57 -13.52 -16.17
C LEU A 46 -9.98 -13.05 -16.56
N GLU A 47 -11.02 -13.82 -16.24
CA GLU A 47 -12.40 -13.55 -16.67
C GLU A 47 -13.04 -12.31 -16.05
N LYS A 48 -12.47 -11.81 -14.96
CA LYS A 48 -12.97 -10.64 -14.20
C LYS A 48 -12.84 -9.32 -14.98
N TYR A 49 -12.03 -9.30 -16.03
CA TYR A 49 -11.73 -8.10 -16.81
C TYR A 49 -12.20 -8.28 -18.26
N SER A 50 -13.12 -7.44 -18.71
CA SER A 50 -13.67 -7.49 -20.08
C SER A 50 -12.58 -7.40 -21.15
N CYS A 51 -11.55 -6.60 -20.91
CA CYS A 51 -10.39 -6.46 -21.79
C CYS A 51 -9.57 -7.75 -21.95
N ASN A 52 -9.46 -8.60 -20.92
CA ASN A 52 -8.84 -9.92 -21.05
C ASN A 52 -9.67 -10.83 -21.96
N ILE A 53 -11.00 -10.78 -21.82
CA ILE A 53 -11.92 -11.56 -22.65
C ILE A 53 -11.79 -11.13 -24.11
N SER A 54 -11.85 -9.84 -24.39
CA SER A 54 -11.69 -9.28 -25.73
C SER A 54 -10.33 -9.63 -26.32
N GLU A 55 -9.25 -9.50 -25.54
CA GLU A 55 -7.91 -9.84 -25.96
C GLU A 55 -7.76 -11.33 -26.28
N PHE A 56 -8.37 -12.23 -25.48
CA PHE A 56 -8.36 -13.67 -25.73
C PHE A 56 -8.91 -14.00 -27.13
N TYR A 57 -10.09 -13.46 -27.47
CA TYR A 57 -10.69 -13.69 -28.79
C TYR A 57 -9.82 -13.10 -29.91
N ARG A 58 -9.27 -11.90 -29.70
CA ARG A 58 -8.42 -11.22 -30.69
C ARG A 58 -7.13 -11.99 -31.01
N ILE A 59 -6.38 -12.43 -29.98
CA ILE A 59 -5.08 -13.10 -30.18
C ILE A 59 -5.21 -14.54 -30.74
N ASN A 60 -6.39 -15.14 -30.58
CA ASN A 60 -6.72 -16.45 -31.12
C ASN A 60 -7.49 -16.39 -32.48
N GLN A 61 -7.73 -15.18 -33.01
CA GLN A 61 -8.47 -14.95 -34.24
C GLN A 61 -9.88 -15.58 -34.21
N LEU A 62 -10.58 -15.40 -33.08
CA LEU A 62 -11.92 -15.91 -32.82
C LEU A 62 -12.92 -14.77 -32.77
N LYS A 63 -14.18 -15.04 -33.09
CA LYS A 63 -15.30 -14.14 -32.75
C LYS A 63 -15.82 -14.48 -31.38
N THR A 64 -16.38 -13.47 -30.70
CA THR A 64 -17.01 -13.67 -29.38
C THR A 64 -18.13 -14.71 -29.50
N GLY A 65 -18.06 -15.77 -28.71
CA GLY A 65 -19.01 -16.86 -28.73
C GLY A 65 -18.64 -18.07 -29.60
N ASP A 66 -17.55 -17.97 -30.37
CA ASP A 66 -17.08 -19.11 -31.16
C ASP A 66 -16.79 -20.34 -30.29
N PRO A 67 -17.21 -21.56 -30.71
CA PRO A 67 -16.91 -22.78 -29.97
C PRO A 67 -15.42 -23.08 -30.02
N LEU A 68 -14.88 -23.53 -28.87
CA LEU A 68 -13.47 -23.89 -28.76
C LEU A 68 -13.25 -25.39 -29.04
N ASN A 69 -12.12 -25.72 -29.62
CA ASN A 69 -11.74 -27.11 -29.95
C ASN A 69 -10.78 -27.65 -28.88
N LEU A 70 -11.13 -28.80 -28.30
CA LEU A 70 -10.35 -29.47 -27.24
C LEU A 70 -8.92 -29.86 -27.67
N ASN A 71 -8.71 -30.11 -28.96
CA ASN A 71 -7.42 -30.54 -29.46
C ASN A 71 -6.51 -29.37 -29.87
N LYS A 72 -7.02 -28.14 -29.76
CA LYS A 72 -6.27 -26.93 -30.11
C LYS A 72 -5.65 -26.31 -28.87
N GLU A 73 -4.46 -25.78 -29.02
CA GLU A 73 -3.80 -24.93 -28.01
C GLU A 73 -4.20 -23.47 -28.22
N TYR A 74 -4.56 -22.79 -27.14
CA TYR A 74 -5.01 -21.40 -27.16
C TYR A 74 -4.02 -20.50 -26.43
N LYS A 75 -3.76 -19.33 -27.03
CA LYS A 75 -3.02 -18.24 -26.40
C LYS A 75 -3.88 -17.61 -25.30
N LEU A 76 -3.31 -17.45 -24.14
CA LEU A 76 -3.92 -16.69 -23.05
C LEU A 76 -3.56 -15.20 -23.17
N PRO A 77 -4.40 -14.27 -22.71
CA PRO A 77 -4.06 -12.85 -22.61
C PRO A 77 -3.06 -12.60 -21.47
N ILE A 78 -1.96 -13.33 -21.49
CA ILE A 78 -0.83 -13.27 -20.57
C ILE A 78 0.44 -13.20 -21.39
N LYS A 79 1.22 -12.15 -21.23
CA LYS A 79 2.55 -12.04 -21.84
C LYS A 79 3.62 -12.60 -20.91
N ILE A 80 4.56 -13.34 -21.46
CA ILE A 80 5.72 -13.87 -20.74
C ILE A 80 6.93 -13.01 -21.06
N TYR A 81 7.60 -12.51 -20.04
CA TYR A 81 8.82 -11.73 -20.11
C TYR A 81 9.98 -12.47 -19.46
N LYS A 82 11.17 -12.33 -20.02
CA LYS A 82 12.40 -12.78 -19.36
C LYS A 82 12.74 -11.76 -18.27
N TYR A 83 12.75 -12.21 -17.01
CA TYR A 83 13.08 -11.38 -15.85
C TYR A 83 14.54 -10.92 -15.89
N ASP A 84 14.79 -9.62 -15.76
CA ASP A 84 16.11 -9.00 -15.87
C ASP A 84 17.00 -9.12 -14.62
N ASN A 85 16.56 -9.84 -13.60
CA ASN A 85 17.20 -10.01 -12.30
C ASN A 85 17.34 -8.73 -11.44
N ARG A 86 16.73 -7.62 -11.86
CA ARG A 86 16.75 -6.36 -11.11
C ARG A 86 15.41 -6.11 -10.43
N SER A 87 14.37 -5.89 -11.22
CA SER A 87 13.02 -5.70 -10.70
C SER A 87 11.97 -5.99 -11.76
N ILE A 88 10.72 -6.22 -11.32
CA ILE A 88 9.57 -6.32 -12.23
C ILE A 88 9.46 -5.04 -13.06
N ARG A 89 9.61 -3.86 -12.45
CA ARG A 89 9.49 -2.57 -13.13
C ARG A 89 10.50 -2.39 -14.27
N THR A 90 11.77 -2.75 -14.05
CA THR A 90 12.80 -2.68 -15.07
C THR A 90 12.58 -3.71 -16.17
N THR A 91 12.17 -4.93 -15.80
CA THR A 91 11.85 -6.01 -16.75
C THR A 91 10.76 -5.60 -17.74
N ILE A 92 9.73 -4.93 -17.28
CA ILE A 92 8.56 -4.60 -18.09
C ILE A 92 8.48 -3.12 -18.48
N LYS A 93 9.51 -2.35 -18.12
CA LYS A 93 9.65 -0.92 -18.42
C LYS A 93 8.45 -0.07 -17.99
N ILE A 94 7.90 -0.36 -16.81
CA ILE A 94 6.85 0.44 -16.19
C ILE A 94 7.39 1.14 -14.95
N PHE A 95 6.92 2.38 -14.73
CA PHE A 95 7.27 3.15 -13.52
C PHE A 95 6.24 2.95 -12.41
N ASP A 96 5.09 2.37 -12.73
CA ASP A 96 3.98 2.14 -11.84
C ASP A 96 4.29 0.97 -10.89
N LEU A 97 4.45 1.28 -9.61
CA LEU A 97 4.75 0.31 -8.57
C LEU A 97 3.54 -0.60 -8.29
N VAL A 98 2.32 -0.06 -8.39
CA VAL A 98 1.09 -0.82 -8.13
C VAL A 98 0.96 -1.94 -9.14
N LYS A 99 1.12 -1.63 -10.42
CA LYS A 99 1.13 -2.63 -11.49
C LYS A 99 2.24 -3.67 -11.31
N ALA A 100 3.41 -3.28 -10.83
CA ALA A 100 4.49 -4.22 -10.54
C ALA A 100 4.13 -5.18 -9.40
N ILE A 101 3.45 -4.69 -8.35
CA ILE A 101 2.96 -5.51 -7.26
C ILE A 101 1.84 -6.45 -7.74
N GLU A 102 0.96 -5.99 -8.60
CA GLU A 102 -0.08 -6.85 -9.22
C GLU A 102 0.53 -7.99 -10.02
N VAL A 103 1.55 -7.71 -10.80
CA VAL A 103 2.32 -8.73 -11.53
C VAL A 103 2.98 -9.71 -10.55
N GLU A 104 3.60 -9.24 -9.47
CA GLU A 104 4.21 -10.11 -8.46
C GLU A 104 3.17 -11.02 -7.80
N ASN A 105 2.04 -10.45 -7.36
CA ASN A 105 0.96 -11.19 -6.73
C ASN A 105 0.35 -12.21 -7.67
N TYR A 106 0.17 -11.87 -8.95
CA TYR A 106 -0.30 -12.81 -9.96
C TYR A 106 0.67 -13.99 -10.12
N ASN A 107 1.97 -13.74 -10.17
CA ASN A 107 2.96 -14.82 -10.26
C ASN A 107 3.02 -15.68 -8.98
N LYS A 108 2.83 -15.11 -7.79
CA LYS A 108 2.66 -15.87 -6.54
C LYS A 108 1.40 -16.74 -6.57
N TRP A 109 0.29 -16.18 -7.04
CA TRP A 109 -0.98 -16.91 -7.18
C TRP A 109 -0.86 -18.09 -8.17
N LEU A 110 -0.19 -17.92 -9.32
CA LEU A 110 0.07 -19.01 -10.26
C LEU A 110 0.79 -20.19 -9.60
N MET A 111 1.72 -19.93 -8.68
CA MET A 111 2.42 -20.95 -7.90
C MET A 111 1.49 -21.65 -6.90
N THR A 112 0.78 -20.88 -6.09
CA THR A 112 -0.12 -21.43 -5.06
C THR A 112 -1.28 -22.23 -5.67
N SER A 113 -1.73 -21.83 -6.84
CA SER A 113 -2.76 -22.53 -7.65
C SER A 113 -2.21 -23.72 -8.46
N LYS A 114 -0.92 -24.03 -8.33
CA LYS A 114 -0.22 -25.12 -9.04
C LYS A 114 -0.31 -25.02 -10.59
N ILE A 115 -0.56 -23.82 -11.11
CA ILE A 115 -0.57 -23.54 -12.55
C ILE A 115 0.86 -23.41 -13.07
N LYS A 116 1.74 -22.83 -12.28
CA LYS A 116 3.16 -22.67 -12.57
C LYS A 116 3.99 -23.44 -11.53
N VAL A 117 5.01 -24.15 -11.99
CA VAL A 117 5.86 -24.99 -11.11
C VAL A 117 6.91 -24.15 -10.39
N ASN A 118 7.53 -23.19 -11.09
CA ASN A 118 8.63 -22.39 -10.56
C ASN A 118 8.23 -20.92 -10.44
N TYR A 119 8.70 -20.27 -9.38
CA TYR A 119 8.55 -18.82 -9.22
C TYR A 119 9.46 -18.08 -10.20
N PHE A 120 9.06 -16.89 -10.66
CA PHE A 120 9.79 -16.15 -11.71
C PHE A 120 11.24 -15.79 -11.31
N LEU A 121 11.56 -15.73 -10.03
CA LEU A 121 12.96 -15.56 -9.59
C LEU A 121 13.84 -16.76 -9.89
N ASN A 122 13.23 -17.95 -10.02
CA ASN A 122 13.95 -19.20 -10.26
C ASN A 122 14.04 -19.49 -11.78
N ASP A 123 12.91 -19.48 -12.49
CA ASP A 123 12.85 -19.81 -13.93
C ASP A 123 13.07 -18.61 -14.84
N LYS A 124 13.14 -17.41 -14.26
CA LYS A 124 13.31 -16.14 -14.98
C LYS A 124 12.17 -15.81 -15.97
N LEU A 125 11.00 -16.40 -15.77
CA LEU A 125 9.81 -16.20 -16.60
C LEU A 125 8.73 -15.46 -15.81
N LEU A 126 8.53 -14.19 -16.13
CA LEU A 126 7.53 -13.33 -15.51
C LEU A 126 6.26 -13.32 -16.34
N TRP A 127 5.14 -13.79 -15.79
CA TRP A 127 3.84 -13.86 -16.45
C TRP A 127 3.00 -12.64 -16.11
N ILE A 128 2.47 -11.97 -17.13
CA ILE A 128 1.81 -10.69 -16.98
C ILE A 128 0.47 -10.66 -17.69
N PRO A 129 -0.64 -10.60 -16.95
CA PRO A 129 -1.99 -10.48 -17.51
C PRO A 129 -2.16 -9.19 -18.33
N HIS A 130 -2.96 -9.25 -19.38
CA HIS A 130 -3.22 -8.12 -20.26
C HIS A 130 -3.88 -6.93 -19.54
N HIS A 131 -4.77 -7.19 -18.60
CA HIS A 131 -5.45 -6.13 -17.85
C HIS A 131 -4.51 -5.22 -17.04
N ILE A 132 -3.33 -5.70 -16.65
CA ILE A 132 -2.36 -4.89 -15.92
C ILE A 132 -1.74 -3.81 -16.82
N TYR A 133 -1.70 -4.03 -18.13
CA TYR A 133 -1.03 -3.13 -19.06
C TYR A 133 -1.95 -2.25 -19.89
N ASN A 134 -3.01 -2.84 -20.43
CA ASN A 134 -3.71 -2.30 -21.60
C ASN A 134 -5.19 -2.05 -21.37
N CYS A 135 -5.74 -2.41 -20.20
CA CYS A 135 -7.08 -1.99 -19.86
C CYS A 135 -6.96 -0.58 -19.30
N GLY A 136 -7.45 0.42 -20.01
CA GLY A 136 -7.72 1.72 -19.43
C GLY A 136 -8.56 1.57 -18.16
N ASN A 137 -8.93 2.64 -17.49
CA ASN A 137 -9.76 2.65 -16.26
C ASN A 137 -11.18 2.08 -16.47
N GLU A 138 -11.30 0.95 -17.18
CA GLU A 138 -12.55 0.22 -17.32
C GLU A 138 -12.87 -0.45 -15.97
N LYS A 139 -13.82 0.15 -15.26
CA LYS A 139 -14.47 -0.46 -14.10
C LYS A 139 -15.01 -1.85 -14.46
N GLN A 140 -14.85 -2.79 -13.56
CA GLN A 140 -15.39 -4.15 -13.64
C GLN A 140 -16.87 -4.12 -14.02
N ASN A 141 -17.21 -4.43 -15.25
CA ASN A 141 -18.55 -4.81 -15.63
C ASN A 141 -18.69 -6.32 -15.41
N LEU A 142 -19.22 -6.71 -14.26
CA LEU A 142 -19.71 -8.07 -14.04
C LEU A 142 -20.86 -8.33 -15.01
N PRO A 143 -20.84 -9.45 -15.78
CA PRO A 143 -22.03 -9.87 -16.52
C PRO A 143 -23.13 -10.20 -15.54
N PRO A 144 -24.43 -9.96 -15.89
CA PRO A 144 -25.55 -10.26 -15.02
C PRO A 144 -25.56 -11.75 -14.67
N GLN A 145 -25.57 -12.05 -13.38
CA GLN A 145 -25.77 -13.41 -12.89
C GLN A 145 -27.15 -13.90 -13.35
N VAL A 146 -27.19 -15.02 -14.04
CA VAL A 146 -28.42 -15.77 -14.29
C VAL A 146 -28.88 -16.32 -12.96
N LEU A 147 -29.90 -15.69 -12.39
CA LEU A 147 -30.61 -16.14 -11.20
C LEU A 147 -31.49 -17.33 -11.55
N ILE A 148 -31.27 -18.45 -10.90
CA ILE A 148 -32.28 -19.52 -10.78
C ILE A 148 -32.88 -19.37 -9.38
N ASN A 149 -34.09 -18.84 -9.36
CA ASN A 149 -35.28 -19.02 -8.52
C ASN A 149 -35.13 -19.53 -7.06
N LYS A 150 -35.88 -19.07 -6.09
CA LYS A 150 -37.33 -18.68 -6.01
C LYS A 150 -37.61 -17.92 -4.70
N ASP A 151 -38.63 -17.04 -4.83
CA ASP A 151 -39.52 -16.55 -3.78
C ASP A 151 -38.93 -15.66 -2.67
N ASP A 152 -38.97 -14.32 -2.93
CA ASP A 152 -39.64 -13.36 -2.04
C ASP A 152 -39.77 -11.99 -2.72
N LYS A 153 -40.90 -11.31 -2.48
CA LYS A 153 -41.30 -10.06 -3.14
C LYS A 153 -40.38 -8.86 -2.84
N PRO A 154 -40.06 -8.00 -3.84
CA PRO A 154 -39.20 -6.85 -3.62
C PRO A 154 -39.98 -5.59 -3.20
N ALA A 155 -39.39 -4.84 -2.29
CA ALA A 155 -39.73 -3.43 -2.07
C ALA A 155 -39.07 -2.57 -3.18
N ALA A 156 -39.79 -1.51 -3.59
CA ALA A 156 -39.48 -0.68 -4.75
C ALA A 156 -38.11 0.04 -4.65
N PRO A 157 -37.41 0.22 -5.79
CA PRO A 157 -36.10 0.88 -5.80
C PRO A 157 -36.24 2.40 -5.82
N VAL A 158 -35.53 3.04 -4.90
CA VAL A 158 -35.23 4.48 -4.97
C VAL A 158 -34.03 4.66 -5.90
N LYS A 159 -34.21 5.43 -6.99
CA LYS A 159 -33.14 5.80 -7.92
C LYS A 159 -32.18 6.80 -7.25
N PRO A 160 -30.86 6.58 -7.27
CA PRO A 160 -29.91 7.64 -7.00
C PRO A 160 -29.70 8.50 -8.27
N PRO A 161 -29.45 9.80 -8.14
CA PRO A 161 -29.20 10.68 -9.27
C PRO A 161 -27.84 10.41 -9.90
N ILE A 162 -27.83 10.43 -11.24
CA ILE A 162 -26.61 10.36 -12.05
C ILE A 162 -25.87 11.68 -11.90
N SER A 163 -24.69 11.63 -11.30
CA SER A 163 -23.72 12.72 -11.32
C SER A 163 -22.46 12.22 -12.01
N ASN A 164 -22.23 12.70 -13.22
CA ASN A 164 -20.96 12.61 -13.90
C ASN A 164 -19.96 13.57 -13.22
N LYS A 165 -19.17 13.06 -12.29
CA LYS A 165 -17.93 13.70 -11.84
C LYS A 165 -16.89 12.59 -11.68
N SER A 166 -15.75 12.78 -12.30
CA SER A 166 -14.49 12.08 -12.03
C SER A 166 -14.12 12.33 -10.57
N GLU A 167 -14.40 11.34 -9.71
CA GLU A 167 -14.04 11.39 -8.29
C GLU A 167 -12.58 10.96 -8.12
N ASP A 168 -11.65 11.86 -8.50
CA ASP A 168 -10.43 12.04 -7.73
C ASP A 168 -10.83 12.93 -6.55
N GLU A 169 -11.42 12.36 -5.49
CA GLU A 169 -11.53 13.07 -4.23
C GLU A 169 -10.09 13.29 -3.74
N ASP A 170 -9.60 14.50 -3.97
CA ASP A 170 -8.29 14.98 -3.50
C ASP A 170 -8.25 14.81 -1.98
N VAL A 171 -7.30 14.00 -1.50
CA VAL A 171 -6.98 13.93 -0.07
C VAL A 171 -6.40 15.29 0.29
N GLU A 172 -7.23 16.16 0.84
CA GLU A 172 -6.82 17.52 1.19
C GLU A 172 -5.71 17.52 2.25
N PRO A 173 -4.68 18.34 2.04
CA PRO A 173 -3.61 18.51 3.04
C PRO A 173 -4.13 19.26 4.26
N ILE A 174 -3.70 18.85 5.43
CA ILE A 174 -3.98 19.56 6.68
C ILE A 174 -2.74 20.39 7.05
N THR A 175 -2.91 21.71 7.07
CA THR A 175 -1.87 22.67 7.45
C THR A 175 -2.51 23.93 8.01
N THR A 176 -1.74 24.76 8.71
CA THR A 176 -2.23 26.04 9.20
C THR A 176 -2.42 27.06 8.06
N GLN A 177 -3.51 27.82 8.16
CA GLN A 177 -3.80 28.97 7.31
C GLN A 177 -3.81 30.26 8.16
N GLY A 178 -2.62 30.73 8.54
CA GLY A 178 -2.45 31.83 9.46
C GLY A 178 -2.05 31.40 10.88
N LYS A 179 -2.14 32.34 11.86
CA LYS A 179 -1.70 32.07 13.23
C LYS A 179 -2.58 31.02 13.94
N PHE A 180 -3.86 30.99 13.67
CA PHE A 180 -4.82 30.02 14.21
C PHE A 180 -5.63 29.39 13.08
N THR A 181 -5.78 28.09 13.10
CA THR A 181 -6.59 27.34 12.12
C THR A 181 -7.47 26.34 12.88
N SER A 182 -8.77 26.33 12.54
CA SER A 182 -9.68 25.31 13.06
C SER A 182 -9.60 24.06 12.21
N ILE A 183 -9.24 22.94 12.84
CA ILE A 183 -9.11 21.62 12.20
C ILE A 183 -10.02 20.66 12.97
N PRO A 184 -11.28 20.46 12.53
CA PRO A 184 -12.28 19.66 13.25
C PRO A 184 -11.86 18.21 13.51
N LEU A 185 -10.98 17.65 12.66
CA LEU A 185 -10.42 16.31 12.83
C LEU A 185 -9.81 16.07 14.23
N PHE A 186 -9.31 17.10 14.88
CA PHE A 186 -8.72 16.96 16.22
C PHE A 186 -9.73 16.93 17.36
N GLY A 187 -11.02 17.02 17.06
CA GLY A 187 -12.10 17.08 18.07
C GLY A 187 -12.24 18.46 18.71
N ALA A 188 -13.36 18.70 19.40
CA ALA A 188 -13.75 20.02 19.91
C ALA A 188 -12.69 20.69 20.80
N ASN A 189 -12.02 19.91 21.64
CA ASN A 189 -11.02 20.43 22.59
C ASN A 189 -9.70 20.80 21.92
N TYR A 190 -9.36 20.20 20.78
CA TYR A 190 -8.05 20.29 20.13
C TYR A 190 -8.09 20.90 18.73
N GLN A 191 -9.28 21.18 18.17
CA GLN A 191 -9.45 21.67 16.81
C GLN A 191 -8.78 23.02 16.54
N ASN A 192 -8.66 23.89 17.56
CA ASN A 192 -7.97 25.17 17.41
C ASN A 192 -6.45 24.96 17.48
N VAL A 193 -5.81 25.04 16.33
CA VAL A 193 -4.37 24.82 16.19
C VAL A 193 -3.67 26.16 16.00
N GLU A 194 -2.81 26.51 16.94
CA GLU A 194 -1.94 27.66 16.84
C GLU A 194 -0.65 27.28 16.14
N MET A 195 -0.25 28.06 15.13
CA MET A 195 1.06 27.95 14.49
C MET A 195 2.11 28.60 15.39
N LEU A 196 3.03 27.81 15.93
CA LEU A 196 4.09 28.23 16.83
C LEU A 196 5.31 28.79 16.07
N ASP A 197 5.66 28.13 14.97
CA ASP A 197 6.75 28.55 14.07
C ASP A 197 6.61 27.83 12.70
N GLU A 198 7.54 28.12 11.78
CA GLU A 198 7.55 27.59 10.41
C GLU A 198 8.73 26.64 10.13
N ARG A 199 9.34 26.00 11.16
CA ARG A 199 10.54 25.16 10.99
C ARG A 199 10.30 23.93 10.10
N LEU A 200 9.05 23.50 9.90
CA LEU A 200 8.65 22.41 9.03
C LEU A 200 7.98 22.88 7.73
N LYS A 201 8.02 24.19 7.44
CA LYS A 201 7.45 24.75 6.21
C LYS A 201 8.05 24.09 4.96
N GLY A 202 7.17 23.68 4.05
CA GLY A 202 7.57 23.00 2.81
C GLY A 202 7.95 21.53 2.99
N LYS A 203 7.73 20.93 4.16
CA LYS A 203 7.87 19.49 4.39
C LYS A 203 6.51 18.83 4.48
N VAL A 204 6.42 17.59 3.96
CA VAL A 204 5.17 16.79 3.94
C VAL A 204 5.34 15.53 4.76
N PHE A 205 4.34 15.25 5.57
CA PHE A 205 4.31 14.11 6.48
C PHE A 205 3.06 13.27 6.23
N TYR A 206 3.24 11.99 5.97
CA TYR A 206 2.19 10.99 5.85
C TYR A 206 2.12 10.23 7.16
N ILE A 207 0.99 10.30 7.85
CA ILE A 207 0.81 9.65 9.17
C ILE A 207 -0.26 8.58 9.03
N LYS A 208 0.07 7.36 9.39
CA LYS A 208 -0.84 6.23 9.38
C LYS A 208 -0.89 5.63 10.78
N SER A 209 -2.07 5.62 11.40
CA SER A 209 -2.38 4.70 12.50
C SER A 209 -2.38 3.24 12.02
N GLY A 210 -2.02 2.31 12.87
CA GLY A 210 -2.20 0.89 12.66
C GLY A 210 -3.67 0.54 12.44
N HIS A 211 -3.93 -0.60 11.83
CA HIS A 211 -5.29 -1.20 11.76
C HIS A 211 -6.40 -0.22 11.33
N GLY A 212 -7.57 -0.25 11.98
CA GLY A 212 -8.70 0.65 11.74
C GLY A 212 -9.86 0.03 10.94
N GLY A 213 -11.07 0.52 11.17
CA GLY A 213 -12.31 0.05 10.61
C GLY A 213 -12.64 -1.38 11.05
N PRO A 214 -12.78 -2.35 10.12
CA PRO A 214 -13.11 -3.73 10.50
C PRO A 214 -11.97 -4.50 11.16
N ASP A 215 -10.80 -3.90 11.36
CA ASP A 215 -9.59 -4.51 11.91
C ASP A 215 -9.10 -3.73 13.13
N PRO A 216 -9.51 -4.11 14.35
CA PRO A 216 -9.12 -3.40 15.58
C PRO A 216 -7.64 -3.59 15.96
N GLY A 217 -6.89 -4.42 15.22
CA GLY A 217 -5.54 -4.80 15.60
C GLY A 217 -5.49 -5.73 16.81
N ALA A 218 -4.49 -5.55 17.63
CA ALA A 218 -4.38 -6.25 18.90
C ALA A 218 -5.41 -5.75 19.91
N MET A 219 -5.97 -6.66 20.68
CA MET A 219 -7.00 -6.33 21.69
C MET A 219 -6.63 -6.91 23.05
N VAL A 220 -6.98 -6.19 24.10
CA VAL A 220 -6.86 -6.66 25.48
C VAL A 220 -8.06 -6.20 26.32
N LYS A 221 -8.51 -7.07 27.22
CA LYS A 221 -9.48 -6.66 28.25
C LYS A 221 -8.75 -6.21 29.51
N ILE A 222 -9.02 -4.97 29.95
CA ILE A 222 -8.49 -4.38 31.19
C ILE A 222 -9.70 -4.01 32.03
N ASP A 223 -9.86 -4.68 33.15
CA ASP A 223 -11.10 -4.61 33.97
C ASP A 223 -12.33 -4.92 33.10
N ASP A 224 -13.27 -4.00 33.00
CA ASP A 224 -14.47 -4.16 32.17
C ASP A 224 -14.35 -3.53 30.77
N ASN A 225 -13.19 -2.91 30.46
CA ASN A 225 -12.98 -2.22 29.21
C ASN A 225 -12.21 -3.09 28.21
N ILE A 226 -12.62 -3.02 26.94
CA ILE A 226 -11.86 -3.59 25.82
C ILE A 226 -11.01 -2.45 25.23
N CYS A 227 -9.70 -2.68 25.14
CA CYS A 227 -8.75 -1.76 24.52
C CYS A 227 -8.32 -2.32 23.17
N CYS A 228 -8.43 -1.52 22.12
CA CYS A 228 -8.08 -1.87 20.74
C CYS A 228 -6.86 -1.08 20.29
N GLU A 229 -5.93 -1.73 19.61
CA GLU A 229 -4.68 -1.13 19.14
C GLU A 229 -4.91 0.09 18.25
N ASP A 230 -5.87 0.01 17.33
CA ASP A 230 -6.17 1.06 16.34
C ASP A 230 -6.52 2.39 17.02
N GLU A 231 -7.32 2.38 18.09
CA GLU A 231 -7.77 3.55 18.80
C GLU A 231 -6.61 4.33 19.43
N TYR A 232 -5.73 3.62 20.15
CA TYR A 232 -4.56 4.26 20.79
C TYR A 232 -3.53 4.71 19.77
N ALA A 233 -3.32 3.93 18.70
CA ALA A 233 -2.45 4.31 17.60
C ALA A 233 -2.98 5.55 16.86
N TYR A 234 -4.30 5.66 16.70
CA TYR A 234 -4.95 6.81 16.06
C TYR A 234 -4.83 8.08 16.91
N ASP A 235 -5.11 8.00 18.21
CA ASP A 235 -4.98 9.16 19.12
C ASP A 235 -3.54 9.70 19.14
N VAL A 236 -2.53 8.82 19.21
CA VAL A 236 -1.11 9.24 19.10
C VAL A 236 -0.79 9.84 17.74
N ALA A 237 -1.35 9.28 16.66
CA ALA A 237 -1.16 9.81 15.30
C ALA A 237 -1.74 11.22 15.15
N LEU A 238 -2.94 11.47 15.69
CA LEU A 238 -3.55 12.80 15.70
C LEU A 238 -2.71 13.82 16.49
N ARG A 239 -2.25 13.46 17.69
CA ARG A 239 -1.38 14.32 18.51
C ARG A 239 -0.07 14.66 17.81
N LEU A 240 0.57 13.68 17.18
CA LEU A 240 1.77 13.89 16.37
C LEU A 240 1.50 14.81 15.18
N GLY A 241 0.43 14.57 14.43
CA GLY A 241 0.06 15.41 13.30
C GLY A 241 -0.24 16.85 13.70
N ARG A 242 -0.98 17.04 14.81
CA ARG A 242 -1.28 18.36 15.36
C ARG A 242 0.02 19.10 15.68
N LYS A 243 0.99 18.44 16.32
CA LYS A 243 2.30 19.03 16.64
C LYS A 243 3.06 19.43 15.39
N ILE A 244 3.10 18.59 14.36
CA ILE A 244 3.75 18.91 13.06
C ILE A 244 3.10 20.15 12.41
N ILE A 245 1.77 20.23 12.42
CA ILE A 245 1.03 21.37 11.87
C ILE A 245 1.33 22.66 12.64
N GLN A 246 1.44 22.61 13.96
CA GLN A 246 1.83 23.77 14.80
C GLN A 246 3.22 24.34 14.40
N HIS A 247 4.06 23.56 13.76
CA HIS A 247 5.38 23.98 13.27
C HIS A 247 5.43 24.18 11.75
N GLY A 248 4.27 24.36 11.10
CA GLY A 248 4.16 24.72 9.68
C GLY A 248 4.30 23.54 8.71
N GLY A 249 4.31 22.29 9.18
CA GLY A 249 4.34 21.09 8.33
C GLY A 249 3.00 20.82 7.64
N ILE A 250 3.05 20.13 6.51
CA ILE A 250 1.87 19.63 5.78
C ILE A 250 1.65 18.18 6.18
N VAL A 251 0.46 17.84 6.67
CA VAL A 251 0.13 16.51 7.16
C VAL A 251 -0.98 15.88 6.32
N HIS A 252 -0.82 14.60 5.98
CA HIS A 252 -1.87 13.74 5.46
C HIS A 252 -2.05 12.54 6.40
N PHE A 253 -3.24 12.43 6.99
CA PHE A 253 -3.63 11.22 7.71
C PHE A 253 -4.12 10.18 6.71
N ILE A 254 -3.61 8.96 6.80
CA ILE A 254 -3.92 7.86 5.86
C ILE A 254 -5.12 7.03 6.33
N VAL A 255 -5.41 7.06 7.62
CA VAL A 255 -6.63 6.58 8.26
C VAL A 255 -7.33 7.80 8.84
N TYR A 256 -8.63 7.85 8.70
CA TYR A 256 -9.51 8.93 9.12
C TYR A 256 -10.71 8.35 9.87
N ASP A 257 -10.93 8.81 11.06
CA ASP A 257 -12.12 8.53 11.85
C ASP A 257 -13.07 9.74 11.76
N PRO A 258 -14.35 9.52 11.36
CA PRO A 258 -15.27 10.63 11.12
C PRO A 258 -15.79 11.28 12.40
N ASN A 259 -15.75 10.61 13.54
CA ASN A 259 -16.35 11.03 14.81
C ASN A 259 -15.36 11.11 15.97
N ASP A 260 -14.21 10.48 15.87
CA ASP A 260 -13.18 10.48 16.89
C ASP A 260 -12.04 11.47 16.59
N GLY A 261 -11.82 12.38 17.56
CA GLY A 261 -10.68 13.28 17.56
C GLY A 261 -9.60 12.85 18.57
N ILE A 262 -8.81 13.81 19.06
CA ILE A 262 -7.91 13.62 20.19
C ILE A 262 -8.75 13.48 21.46
N ARG A 263 -8.57 12.39 22.20
CA ARG A 263 -9.35 12.00 23.38
C ARG A 263 -8.49 11.99 24.64
N ASP A 264 -9.04 12.47 25.75
CA ASP A 264 -8.32 12.53 27.05
C ASP A 264 -8.69 11.36 27.98
N ASP A 265 -9.64 10.54 27.58
CA ASP A 265 -10.05 9.35 28.32
C ASP A 265 -8.93 8.30 28.35
N ASP A 266 -8.82 7.58 29.49
CA ASP A 266 -7.88 6.47 29.62
C ASP A 266 -8.29 5.28 28.74
N PHE A 267 -9.59 4.99 28.71
CA PHE A 267 -10.17 3.90 27.90
C PHE A 267 -10.87 4.47 26.68
N LEU A 268 -10.31 4.20 25.52
CA LEU A 268 -10.88 4.61 24.25
C LEU A 268 -11.85 3.53 23.74
N LEU A 269 -13.03 3.96 23.32
CA LEU A 269 -14.06 3.04 22.84
C LEU A 269 -13.61 2.44 21.51
N CYS A 270 -13.62 1.11 21.41
CA CYS A 270 -13.37 0.42 20.15
C CYS A 270 -14.60 0.49 19.25
N ASP A 271 -14.46 1.03 18.07
CA ASP A 271 -15.50 1.02 17.06
C ASP A 271 -15.01 0.48 15.69
N LYS A 272 -15.66 0.77 14.58
CA LYS A 272 -15.32 0.19 13.27
C LYS A 272 -15.63 1.11 12.12
N ASP A 273 -15.76 2.39 12.34
CA ASP A 273 -16.22 3.34 11.33
C ASP A 273 -15.09 4.15 10.68
N ASP A 274 -13.82 3.84 11.05
CA ASP A 274 -12.66 4.39 10.35
C ASP A 274 -12.70 4.19 8.84
N LEU A 275 -12.19 5.16 8.16
CA LEU A 275 -12.08 5.23 6.71
C LEU A 275 -10.62 5.40 6.28
N HIS A 276 -10.32 5.05 5.07
CA HIS A 276 -9.10 5.53 4.43
C HIS A 276 -9.22 7.04 4.11
N ALA A 277 -8.09 7.71 3.99
CA ALA A 277 -8.02 9.06 3.44
C ALA A 277 -8.83 9.16 2.13
N GLY A 278 -9.53 10.29 1.93
CA GLY A 278 -10.54 10.43 0.86
C GLY A 278 -11.86 9.75 1.20
N LYS A 279 -12.11 9.45 2.48
CA LYS A 279 -13.35 8.84 2.99
C LYS A 279 -13.72 7.50 2.32
N LEU A 280 -12.71 6.73 1.92
CA LEU A 280 -12.89 5.43 1.29
C LEU A 280 -13.08 4.34 2.37
N PRO A 281 -14.06 3.43 2.23
CA PRO A 281 -14.25 2.34 3.17
C PRO A 281 -13.00 1.45 3.32
N ILE A 282 -12.67 1.08 4.55
CA ILE A 282 -11.58 0.14 4.84
C ILE A 282 -12.08 -1.29 4.59
N PRO A 283 -11.50 -2.05 3.64
CA PRO A 283 -11.95 -3.39 3.34
C PRO A 283 -11.48 -4.40 4.39
N LEU A 284 -12.28 -5.44 4.67
CA LEU A 284 -11.93 -6.52 5.58
C LEU A 284 -10.65 -7.28 5.15
N ASN A 285 -10.38 -7.37 3.85
CA ASN A 285 -9.20 -8.04 3.32
C ASN A 285 -7.92 -7.25 3.62
N GLN A 286 -7.02 -7.81 4.43
CA GLN A 286 -5.77 -7.19 4.88
C GLN A 286 -4.88 -6.74 3.72
N ILE A 287 -4.70 -7.59 2.70
CA ILE A 287 -3.85 -7.25 1.55
C ILE A 287 -4.41 -6.02 0.82
N LYS A 288 -5.73 -5.98 0.62
CA LYS A 288 -6.39 -4.85 -0.02
C LYS A 288 -6.25 -3.58 0.82
N ARG A 289 -6.43 -3.66 2.15
CA ARG A 289 -6.21 -2.52 3.05
C ARG A 289 -4.80 -1.94 2.94
N LEU A 290 -3.78 -2.81 3.06
CA LEU A 290 -2.38 -2.38 2.99
C LEU A 290 -2.03 -1.79 1.63
N ARG A 291 -2.55 -2.38 0.55
CA ARG A 291 -2.37 -1.88 -0.82
C ARG A 291 -2.96 -0.49 -0.98
N THR A 292 -4.23 -0.30 -0.63
CA THR A 292 -4.91 1.01 -0.73
C THR A 292 -4.14 2.10 0.01
N ARG A 293 -3.64 1.82 1.22
CA ARG A 293 -2.84 2.78 2.00
C ARG A 293 -1.54 3.16 1.31
N VAL A 294 -0.83 2.18 0.75
CA VAL A 294 0.40 2.44 -0.02
C VAL A 294 0.12 3.23 -1.29
N GLU A 295 -0.98 2.94 -1.98
CA GLU A 295 -1.42 3.69 -3.16
C GLU A 295 -1.71 5.16 -2.83
N ILE A 296 -2.47 5.43 -1.77
CA ILE A 296 -2.75 6.80 -1.29
C ILE A 296 -1.44 7.54 -1.00
N ILE A 297 -0.54 6.94 -0.20
CA ILE A 297 0.75 7.54 0.16
C ILE A 297 1.58 7.84 -1.09
N ASN A 298 1.68 6.89 -2.02
CA ASN A 298 2.51 7.03 -3.21
C ASN A 298 1.95 8.08 -4.19
N ASN A 299 0.65 8.14 -4.37
CA ASN A 299 -0.02 9.15 -5.20
C ASN A 299 0.26 10.57 -4.64
N LEU A 300 0.07 10.76 -3.34
CA LEU A 300 0.37 12.02 -2.67
C LEU A 300 1.85 12.37 -2.78
N TYR A 301 2.74 11.40 -2.53
CA TYR A 301 4.19 11.61 -2.65
C TYR A 301 4.60 12.11 -4.03
N TYR A 302 4.10 11.49 -5.10
CA TYR A 302 4.43 11.91 -6.46
C TYR A 302 3.78 13.25 -6.82
N LYS A 303 2.57 13.54 -6.35
CA LYS A 303 1.90 14.85 -6.48
C LYS A 303 2.78 15.98 -5.90
N TYR A 304 3.35 15.78 -4.70
CA TYR A 304 4.25 16.76 -4.08
C TYR A 304 5.64 16.79 -4.71
N LYS A 305 6.15 15.66 -5.13
CA LYS A 305 7.45 15.57 -5.81
C LYS A 305 7.47 16.37 -7.12
N VAL A 306 6.38 16.31 -7.91
CA VAL A 306 6.21 17.13 -9.12
C VAL A 306 6.17 18.63 -8.78
N LYS A 307 5.61 19.02 -7.63
CA LYS A 307 5.63 20.40 -7.11
C LYS A 307 7.00 20.84 -6.55
N GLY A 308 8.01 19.98 -6.63
CA GLY A 308 9.38 20.29 -6.17
C GLY A 308 9.64 20.06 -4.67
N ILE A 309 8.67 19.51 -3.92
CA ILE A 309 8.85 19.23 -2.49
C ILE A 309 9.71 17.97 -2.33
N LYS A 310 10.87 18.13 -1.71
CA LYS A 310 11.88 17.07 -1.55
C LYS A 310 11.81 16.36 -0.19
N ASP A 311 11.49 17.08 0.90
CA ASP A 311 11.41 16.50 2.25
C ASP A 311 9.98 16.01 2.48
N GLN A 312 9.81 14.70 2.28
CA GLN A 312 8.56 14.00 2.45
C GLN A 312 8.83 12.73 3.25
N ARG A 313 8.10 12.50 4.34
CA ARG A 313 8.35 11.41 5.28
C ARG A 313 7.06 10.67 5.61
N PHE A 314 7.16 9.37 5.82
CA PHE A 314 6.04 8.52 6.21
C PHE A 314 6.30 7.86 7.57
N ILE A 315 5.29 7.87 8.44
CA ILE A 315 5.29 7.12 9.70
C ILE A 315 4.03 6.26 9.80
N SER A 316 4.21 5.00 10.26
CA SER A 316 3.14 4.08 10.63
C SER A 316 3.24 3.77 12.12
N ILE A 317 2.20 4.05 12.89
CA ILE A 317 2.16 3.93 14.35
C ILE A 317 1.29 2.73 14.73
N HIS A 318 1.83 1.84 15.55
CA HIS A 318 1.22 0.61 16.02
C HIS A 318 1.44 0.37 17.52
N VAL A 319 0.69 -0.55 18.10
CA VAL A 319 0.93 -1.10 19.42
C VAL A 319 1.00 -2.62 19.29
N ASP A 320 2.19 -3.19 19.54
CA ASP A 320 2.47 -4.62 19.35
C ASP A 320 1.60 -5.50 20.29
N SER A 321 1.46 -6.76 19.91
CA SER A 321 0.83 -7.80 20.74
C SER A 321 1.75 -9.00 20.82
N ARG A 322 2.35 -9.18 21.99
CA ARG A 322 3.20 -10.35 22.27
C ARG A 322 2.72 -11.06 23.53
N SER A 323 3.43 -12.08 23.99
CA SER A 323 3.10 -12.81 25.21
C SER A 323 2.93 -11.85 26.41
N GLN A 324 1.90 -12.10 27.24
CA GLN A 324 1.47 -11.18 28.32
C GLN A 324 2.59 -10.72 29.27
N GLY A 325 3.55 -11.56 29.57
CA GLY A 325 4.64 -11.23 30.49
C GLY A 325 5.76 -10.36 29.90
N LEU A 326 5.80 -10.16 28.58
CA LEU A 326 6.90 -9.48 27.92
C LEU A 326 6.68 -7.97 27.89
N GLU A 327 7.42 -7.22 28.71
CA GLU A 327 7.51 -5.78 28.63
C GLU A 327 8.38 -5.40 27.42
N LEU A 328 7.82 -4.52 26.57
CA LEU A 328 8.50 -3.98 25.40
C LEU A 328 8.60 -2.46 25.53
N ASP A 329 9.71 -1.91 25.10
CA ASP A 329 9.79 -0.48 24.80
C ASP A 329 9.30 -0.21 23.38
N ALA A 330 9.33 1.05 22.96
CA ALA A 330 9.06 1.38 21.59
C ALA A 330 10.13 0.79 20.66
N HIS A 331 9.70 0.12 19.60
CA HIS A 331 10.58 -0.43 18.57
C HIS A 331 10.39 0.30 17.25
N PHE A 332 11.48 0.51 16.53
CA PHE A 332 11.49 1.27 15.29
C PHE A 332 11.97 0.41 14.13
N TYR A 333 11.18 0.36 13.07
CA TYR A 333 11.46 -0.44 11.89
C TYR A 333 11.52 0.43 10.64
N TYR A 334 12.41 0.07 9.73
CA TYR A 334 12.60 0.74 8.45
C TYR A 334 12.80 -0.28 7.32
N ALA A 335 12.65 0.16 6.05
CA ALA A 335 12.88 -0.70 4.91
C ALA A 335 14.37 -0.98 4.72
N GLU A 336 14.74 -2.23 4.47
CA GLU A 336 16.11 -2.61 4.16
C GLU A 336 16.68 -1.76 3.01
N GLY A 337 17.91 -1.27 3.18
CA GLY A 337 18.58 -0.39 2.21
C GLY A 337 18.12 1.08 2.25
N SER A 338 17.12 1.45 3.04
CA SER A 338 16.66 2.84 3.19
C SER A 338 17.55 3.61 4.17
N LYS A 339 18.51 4.37 3.67
CA LYS A 339 19.39 5.23 4.51
C LYS A 339 18.58 6.27 5.30
N LYS A 340 17.63 6.93 4.65
CA LYS A 340 16.75 7.93 5.27
C LYS A 340 15.83 7.31 6.33
N GLY A 341 15.29 6.09 6.05
CA GLY A 341 14.49 5.34 7.01
C GLY A 341 15.29 4.94 8.26
N LEU A 342 16.53 4.49 8.08
CA LEU A 342 17.45 4.20 9.19
C LEU A 342 17.75 5.46 10.02
N GLU A 343 18.04 6.60 9.35
CA GLU A 343 18.29 7.88 10.00
C GLU A 343 17.10 8.31 10.89
N MET A 344 15.89 8.28 10.34
CA MET A 344 14.67 8.61 11.11
C MET A 344 14.47 7.65 12.29
N ALA A 345 14.65 6.35 12.09
CA ALA A 345 14.50 5.34 13.14
C ALA A 345 15.53 5.57 14.27
N THR A 346 16.80 5.81 13.92
CA THR A 346 17.88 6.04 14.88
C THR A 346 17.68 7.35 15.64
N ASN A 347 17.30 8.43 14.95
CA ASN A 347 17.02 9.72 15.59
C ASN A 347 15.86 9.61 16.58
N THR A 348 14.81 8.88 16.21
CA THR A 348 13.64 8.69 17.08
C THR A 348 13.99 7.82 18.28
N GLN A 349 14.72 6.72 18.08
CA GLN A 349 15.21 5.89 19.20
C GLN A 349 16.03 6.70 20.19
N ALA A 350 16.97 7.52 19.72
CA ALA A 350 17.83 8.33 20.58
C ALA A 350 17.04 9.32 21.44
N VAL A 351 15.93 9.87 20.91
CA VAL A 351 15.02 10.70 21.72
C VAL A 351 14.36 9.88 22.81
N PHE A 352 13.80 8.72 22.48
CA PHE A 352 13.17 7.84 23.46
C PHE A 352 14.16 7.41 24.55
N GLU A 353 15.36 6.97 24.19
CA GLU A 353 16.40 6.57 25.11
C GLU A 353 16.74 7.72 26.10
N LYS A 354 16.98 8.92 25.59
CA LYS A 354 17.21 10.11 26.40
C LYS A 354 16.06 10.43 27.34
N LYS A 355 14.80 10.36 26.87
CA LYS A 355 13.62 10.63 27.70
C LYS A 355 13.42 9.61 28.81
N TYR A 356 13.75 8.34 28.58
CA TYR A 356 13.74 7.30 29.60
C TYR A 356 14.81 7.55 30.66
N GLU A 357 16.02 7.95 30.26
CA GLU A 357 17.09 8.34 31.20
C GLU A 357 16.70 9.53 32.07
N GLU A 358 16.07 10.57 31.47
CA GLU A 358 15.58 11.75 32.19
C GLU A 358 14.50 11.41 33.23
N GLN A 359 13.67 10.39 32.98
CA GLN A 359 12.64 9.94 33.91
C GLN A 359 13.16 9.02 35.00
N GLY A 360 14.40 8.51 34.90
CA GLY A 360 15.09 7.77 35.98
C GLY A 360 14.53 6.38 36.28
N ASN A 361 13.62 5.84 35.47
CA ASN A 361 12.83 4.69 35.86
C ASN A 361 13.44 3.34 35.50
N ARG A 362 14.09 3.21 34.35
CA ARG A 362 14.80 2.00 33.89
C ARG A 362 15.54 2.25 32.57
N LYS A 363 16.42 1.34 32.23
CA LYS A 363 17.12 1.36 30.93
C LYS A 363 16.13 1.08 29.78
N TYR A 364 16.19 1.91 28.75
CA TYR A 364 15.46 1.68 27.50
C TYR A 364 15.97 0.43 26.77
N THR A 365 15.07 -0.42 26.32
CA THR A 365 15.39 -1.70 25.65
C THR A 365 14.89 -1.78 24.22
N GLY A 366 14.24 -0.73 23.71
CA GLY A 366 13.74 -0.66 22.35
C GLY A 366 14.84 -0.74 21.31
N THR A 367 14.52 -1.15 20.11
CA THR A 367 15.50 -1.44 19.06
C THR A 367 15.15 -0.78 17.73
N VAL A 368 16.18 -0.48 16.92
CA VAL A 368 16.05 -0.14 15.50
C VAL A 368 16.45 -1.36 14.68
N LYS A 369 15.57 -1.77 13.76
CA LYS A 369 15.82 -2.93 12.86
C LYS A 369 15.23 -2.69 11.47
N SER A 370 15.87 -3.23 10.44
CA SER A 370 15.21 -3.38 9.14
C SER A 370 14.16 -4.49 9.23
N ARG A 371 13.00 -4.29 8.60
CA ARG A 371 11.94 -5.28 8.56
C ARG A 371 11.16 -5.21 7.25
N ASP A 372 10.84 -6.38 6.68
CA ASP A 372 10.07 -6.48 5.44
C ASP A 372 8.56 -6.30 5.70
N LEU A 373 8.18 -5.10 6.16
CA LEU A 373 6.80 -4.70 6.38
C LEU A 373 6.22 -4.08 5.11
N TYR A 374 5.05 -4.54 4.69
CA TYR A 374 4.43 -4.16 3.41
C TYR A 374 4.38 -2.63 3.21
N VAL A 375 3.84 -1.90 4.19
CA VAL A 375 3.68 -0.44 4.07
C VAL A 375 5.01 0.31 4.04
N VAL A 376 6.03 -0.18 4.75
CA VAL A 376 7.38 0.42 4.78
C VAL A 376 8.14 0.12 3.51
N LYS A 377 8.04 -1.13 3.03
CA LYS A 377 8.74 -1.62 1.84
C LYS A 377 8.26 -0.97 0.54
N TYR A 378 6.94 -0.77 0.42
CA TYR A 378 6.31 -0.35 -0.84
C TYR A 378 5.92 1.12 -0.88
N SER A 379 6.09 1.86 0.21
CA SER A 379 5.89 3.32 0.20
C SER A 379 7.05 4.05 -0.48
N ALA A 380 6.73 5.05 -1.31
CA ALA A 380 7.72 5.83 -2.04
C ALA A 380 8.51 6.82 -1.15
N PRO A 381 7.90 7.50 -0.16
CA PRO A 381 8.67 8.30 0.79
C PRO A 381 9.49 7.42 1.73
N PRO A 382 10.60 7.93 2.30
CA PRO A 382 11.27 7.29 3.42
C PRO A 382 10.28 7.00 4.55
N ALA A 383 10.31 5.78 5.07
CA ALA A 383 9.30 5.28 5.97
C ALA A 383 9.88 4.84 7.31
N LEU A 384 9.16 5.17 8.38
CA LEU A 384 9.36 4.71 9.75
C LEU A 384 8.12 3.93 10.20
N PHE A 385 8.31 2.76 10.77
CA PHE A 385 7.24 1.99 11.42
C PHE A 385 7.57 1.88 12.91
N VAL A 386 6.60 2.18 13.75
CA VAL A 386 6.78 2.24 15.21
C VAL A 386 5.81 1.30 15.90
N GLU A 387 6.32 0.47 16.81
CA GLU A 387 5.55 -0.24 17.82
C GLU A 387 5.74 0.47 19.15
N LEU A 388 4.69 1.01 19.75
CA LEU A 388 4.77 1.85 20.95
C LEU A 388 4.90 1.06 22.25
N GLY A 389 4.74 -0.24 22.22
CA GLY A 389 4.77 -1.15 23.37
C GLY A 389 3.93 -2.39 23.14
N ASN A 390 3.80 -3.24 24.14
CA ASN A 390 2.99 -4.46 24.11
C ASN A 390 1.65 -4.26 24.80
N ILE A 391 0.55 -4.27 24.05
CA ILE A 391 -0.81 -4.07 24.60
C ILE A 391 -1.19 -5.14 25.65
N GLN A 392 -0.53 -6.30 25.66
CA GLN A 392 -0.75 -7.38 26.63
C GLN A 392 0.07 -7.23 27.93
N ASN A 393 0.95 -6.23 28.03
CA ASN A 393 1.79 -6.02 29.22
C ASN A 393 1.34 -4.80 30.03
N VAL A 394 1.11 -4.98 31.34
CA VAL A 394 0.59 -3.93 32.25
C VAL A 394 1.49 -2.68 32.32
N ASN A 395 2.80 -2.84 32.25
CA ASN A 395 3.71 -1.70 32.26
C ASN A 395 3.69 -0.93 30.94
N ASP A 396 3.59 -1.63 29.81
CA ASP A 396 3.47 -1.00 28.51
C ASP A 396 2.12 -0.31 28.32
N GLN A 397 1.03 -0.89 28.89
CA GLN A 397 -0.30 -0.26 28.88
C GLN A 397 -0.29 1.15 29.47
N LYS A 398 0.49 1.41 30.51
CA LYS A 398 0.60 2.73 31.14
C LYS A 398 1.06 3.81 30.14
N ARG A 399 1.80 3.44 29.08
CA ARG A 399 2.31 4.41 28.10
C ARG A 399 1.22 4.95 27.18
N PHE A 400 0.19 4.16 26.88
CA PHE A 400 -0.84 4.58 25.93
C PHE A 400 -2.23 4.73 26.55
N LEU A 401 -2.50 4.14 27.73
CA LEU A 401 -3.78 4.35 28.38
C LEU A 401 -3.96 5.82 28.85
N LYS A 402 -2.95 6.40 29.46
CA LYS A 402 -3.03 7.78 29.96
C LYS A 402 -2.85 8.79 28.83
N SER A 403 -3.75 9.80 28.76
CA SER A 403 -3.71 10.81 27.70
C SER A 403 -2.42 11.63 27.71
N GLU A 404 -1.91 11.99 28.91
CA GLU A 404 -0.63 12.69 29.05
C GLU A 404 0.57 11.86 28.56
N ASN A 405 0.50 10.53 28.68
CA ASN A 405 1.53 9.65 28.14
C ASN A 405 1.43 9.53 26.63
N ARG A 406 0.21 9.48 26.06
CA ARG A 406 0.02 9.53 24.60
C ARG A 406 0.54 10.84 24.01
N GLN A 407 0.33 11.97 24.74
CA GLN A 407 0.91 13.25 24.33
C GLN A 407 2.45 13.20 24.38
N SER A 408 3.02 12.64 25.44
CA SER A 408 4.48 12.48 25.56
C SER A 408 5.04 11.62 24.43
N LEU A 409 4.40 10.50 24.10
CA LEU A 409 4.80 9.66 22.97
C LEU A 409 4.78 10.44 21.65
N ALA A 410 3.72 11.21 21.40
CA ALA A 410 3.61 12.05 20.21
C ALA A 410 4.70 13.12 20.13
N ASP A 411 5.02 13.76 21.26
CA ASP A 411 6.09 14.76 21.36
C ASP A 411 7.48 14.15 21.10
N TRP A 412 7.76 12.96 21.62
CA TRP A 412 9.03 12.25 21.38
C TRP A 412 9.16 11.77 19.95
N LEU A 413 8.04 11.27 19.38
CA LEU A 413 7.99 10.94 17.94
C LEU A 413 8.25 12.19 17.10
N TYR A 414 7.62 13.32 17.42
CA TYR A 414 7.86 14.58 16.74
C TYR A 414 9.35 14.97 16.76
N GLU A 415 9.98 14.98 17.96
CA GLU A 415 11.39 15.37 18.11
C GLU A 415 12.33 14.49 17.27
N GLY A 416 12.10 13.18 17.19
CA GLY A 416 12.98 12.25 16.45
C GLY A 416 12.68 12.17 14.97
N PHE A 417 11.39 12.06 14.61
CA PHE A 417 10.95 11.85 13.23
C PHE A 417 11.11 13.08 12.34
N THR A 418 11.08 14.30 12.90
CA THR A 418 11.20 15.55 12.13
C THR A 418 12.64 16.08 11.99
N LYS A 419 13.61 15.46 12.68
CA LYS A 419 15.06 15.79 12.53
C LYS A 419 15.58 15.38 11.14
#